data_a50aede5d9985335c5856a748ed49a1e
#
_entry.id   a50aede5d9985335c5856a748ed49a1e
#
_cell.length_a   1.000
_cell.length_b   1.000
_cell.length_c   1.000
_cell.angle_alpha   90.00
_cell.angle_beta   90.00
_cell.angle_gamma   90.00
#
_symmetry.space_group_name_H-M   'P 1'
#
loop_
_entity.id
_entity.type
_entity.pdbx_description
1 polymer ?
#
loop_
_entity_poly.entity_id
_entity_poly.type
_entity_poly.pdbx_seq_one_letter_code
_entity_poly.pdbx_strand_id
1 'polypeptide(L)'
;MNDSVLVSVATIVKHTAHHGIERPVTAVVTRTLVDKHDPRMKTPTKPVGPFYTREQAAELKDRGWTVAEEAHRGFRRVVPSPVPLRVLEAEVVHRLFEEGVVVVAVGGGGVPVSLADDGTLVGVEAVVDKDLASSLLAVTIGAEKILDLTDVEHVKLHFGSPSERNLPALSVSEAKRYLAEGHFAPGSMGPKIEAAIHFLERGGREVIITTPEKALDSFSGQGGTHLYPDA
;
A
#
# COMPACT_ATOMS: atom_id res chain seq x y z
N MET A 1 -0.49 3.21 -19.66
CA MET A 1 0.11 2.09 -18.91
C MET A 1 1.29 2.69 -18.17
N ASN A 2 1.37 2.48 -16.86
CA ASN A 2 2.38 3.18 -16.05
C ASN A 2 3.75 2.52 -16.28
N ASP A 3 4.76 3.28 -16.74
CA ASP A 3 6.10 2.79 -17.05
C ASP A 3 6.73 2.01 -15.89
N SER A 4 6.35 2.33 -14.64
CA SER A 4 6.79 1.63 -13.43
C SER A 4 6.40 0.15 -13.40
N VAL A 5 5.24 -0.24 -13.95
CA VAL A 5 4.80 -1.65 -13.98
C VAL A 5 5.64 -2.45 -15.00
N LEU A 6 5.91 -1.87 -16.17
CA LEU A 6 6.75 -2.50 -17.19
C LEU A 6 8.19 -2.68 -16.71
N VAL A 7 8.76 -1.67 -16.05
CA VAL A 7 10.10 -1.74 -15.45
C VAL A 7 10.15 -2.82 -14.37
N SER A 8 9.13 -2.95 -13.53
CA SER A 8 9.07 -3.97 -12.48
C SER A 8 9.06 -5.39 -13.08
N VAL A 9 8.24 -5.65 -14.09
CA VAL A 9 8.20 -6.97 -14.77
C VAL A 9 9.54 -7.29 -15.41
N ALA A 10 10.11 -6.37 -16.17
CA ALA A 10 11.40 -6.58 -16.83
C ALA A 10 12.54 -6.85 -15.83
N THR A 11 12.54 -6.15 -14.69
CA THR A 11 13.53 -6.35 -13.63
C THR A 11 13.38 -7.72 -12.99
N ILE A 12 12.14 -8.15 -12.65
CA ILE A 12 11.88 -9.46 -12.06
C ILE A 12 12.28 -10.57 -13.03
N VAL A 13 11.88 -10.50 -14.30
CA VAL A 13 12.24 -11.48 -15.33
C VAL A 13 13.77 -11.61 -15.47
N LYS A 14 14.48 -10.50 -15.54
CA LYS A 14 15.95 -10.51 -15.62
C LYS A 14 16.57 -11.13 -14.37
N HIS A 15 16.05 -10.82 -13.20
CA HIS A 15 16.59 -11.31 -11.94
C HIS A 15 16.31 -12.81 -11.75
N THR A 16 15.11 -13.29 -12.03
CA THR A 16 14.77 -14.72 -11.95
C THR A 16 15.60 -15.54 -12.92
N ALA A 17 15.77 -15.09 -14.16
CA ALA A 17 16.62 -15.75 -15.15
C ALA A 17 18.09 -15.81 -14.69
N HIS A 18 18.64 -14.73 -14.11
CA HIS A 18 20.01 -14.70 -13.60
C HIS A 18 20.25 -15.70 -12.47
N HIS A 19 19.25 -15.97 -11.65
CA HIS A 19 19.32 -16.92 -10.53
C HIS A 19 18.80 -18.33 -10.87
N GLY A 20 18.53 -18.63 -12.13
CA GLY A 20 18.04 -19.94 -12.57
C GLY A 20 16.64 -20.28 -12.07
N ILE A 21 15.85 -19.28 -11.75
CA ILE A 21 14.45 -19.46 -11.33
C ILE A 21 13.58 -19.45 -12.59
N GLU A 22 13.15 -20.64 -13.03
CA GLU A 22 12.31 -20.83 -14.21
C GLU A 22 10.82 -20.67 -13.85
N ARG A 23 10.39 -19.44 -13.52
CA ARG A 23 8.98 -19.12 -13.28
C ARG A 23 8.50 -18.06 -14.27
N PRO A 24 7.31 -18.22 -14.86
CA PRO A 24 6.70 -17.16 -15.66
C PRO A 24 6.44 -15.93 -14.77
N VAL A 25 6.63 -14.74 -15.33
CA VAL A 25 6.33 -13.48 -14.67
C VAL A 25 5.35 -12.70 -15.52
N THR A 26 4.29 -12.20 -14.93
CA THR A 26 3.30 -11.38 -15.62
C THR A 26 2.84 -10.19 -14.79
N ALA A 27 2.28 -9.19 -15.45
CA ALA A 27 1.56 -8.11 -14.77
C ALA A 27 0.08 -8.16 -15.14
N VAL A 28 -0.76 -7.99 -14.14
CA VAL A 28 -2.20 -7.85 -14.28
C VAL A 28 -2.57 -6.41 -13.95
N VAL A 29 -3.16 -5.69 -14.92
CA VAL A 29 -3.78 -4.40 -14.65
C VAL A 29 -5.03 -4.67 -13.81
N THR A 30 -5.05 -4.18 -12.58
CA THR A 30 -6.13 -4.42 -11.63
C THR A 30 -7.00 -3.19 -11.47
N ARG A 31 -8.32 -3.43 -11.36
CA ARG A 31 -9.31 -2.43 -10.97
C ARG A 31 -9.67 -2.66 -9.51
N THR A 32 -9.74 -1.57 -8.76
CA THR A 32 -10.09 -1.62 -7.34
C THR A 32 -11.43 -0.94 -7.13
N LEU A 33 -12.41 -1.71 -6.70
CA LEU A 33 -13.75 -1.20 -6.38
C LEU A 33 -13.67 -0.36 -5.11
N VAL A 34 -14.26 0.82 -5.16
CA VAL A 34 -14.40 1.74 -4.03
C VAL A 34 -15.84 2.22 -3.90
N ASP A 35 -16.21 2.71 -2.72
CA ASP A 35 -17.49 3.36 -2.51
C ASP A 35 -17.39 4.84 -2.94
N LYS A 36 -18.23 5.27 -3.92
CA LYS A 36 -18.34 6.67 -4.32
C LYS A 36 -18.79 7.60 -3.18
N HIS A 37 -19.39 7.04 -2.12
CA HIS A 37 -19.89 7.76 -0.94
C HIS A 37 -18.92 7.69 0.26
N ASP A 38 -17.76 7.05 0.12
CA ASP A 38 -16.74 7.03 1.18
C ASP A 38 -16.44 8.48 1.65
N PRO A 39 -16.47 8.76 2.96
CA PRO A 39 -16.12 10.09 3.48
C PRO A 39 -14.74 10.59 3.01
N ARG A 40 -13.80 9.69 2.77
CA ARG A 40 -12.45 10.01 2.24
C ARG A 40 -12.49 10.62 0.83
N MET A 41 -13.60 10.44 0.08
CA MET A 41 -13.78 11.10 -1.22
C MET A 41 -13.92 12.62 -1.11
N LYS A 42 -14.44 13.13 0.03
CA LYS A 42 -14.64 14.56 0.29
C LYS A 42 -13.42 15.25 0.90
N THR A 43 -12.45 14.47 1.38
CA THR A 43 -11.27 14.99 2.07
C THR A 43 -10.01 14.46 1.40
N PRO A 44 -9.51 15.13 0.33
CA PRO A 44 -8.28 14.73 -0.36
C PRO A 44 -7.07 14.77 0.59
N THR A 45 -6.39 13.63 0.72
CA THR A 45 -5.23 13.49 1.62
C THR A 45 -4.05 12.78 0.98
N LYS A 46 -4.25 12.08 -0.15
CA LYS A 46 -3.19 11.29 -0.78
C LYS A 46 -2.33 12.16 -1.69
N PRO A 47 -1.04 12.38 -1.36
CA PRO A 47 -0.15 13.16 -2.20
C PRO A 47 0.17 12.44 -3.51
N VAL A 48 0.09 13.19 -4.63
CA VAL A 48 0.40 12.70 -5.97
C VAL A 48 1.23 13.71 -6.76
N GLY A 49 1.94 13.22 -7.77
CA GLY A 49 2.74 14.07 -8.66
C GLY A 49 4.02 14.62 -8.01
N PRO A 50 4.67 15.58 -8.66
CA PRO A 50 5.91 16.19 -8.19
C PRO A 50 5.69 17.14 -7.02
N PHE A 51 6.81 17.63 -6.46
CA PHE A 51 6.80 18.74 -5.51
C PHE A 51 6.72 20.08 -6.25
N TYR A 52 5.99 21.01 -5.66
CA TYR A 52 5.77 22.37 -6.16
C TYR A 52 6.30 23.39 -5.17
N THR A 53 6.71 24.56 -5.67
CA THR A 53 7.01 25.73 -4.83
C THR A 53 5.71 26.33 -4.27
N ARG A 54 5.83 27.29 -3.35
CA ARG A 54 4.66 28.00 -2.80
C ARG A 54 3.89 28.79 -3.88
N GLU A 55 4.61 29.39 -4.82
CA GLU A 55 4.04 30.16 -5.94
C GLU A 55 3.28 29.22 -6.89
N GLN A 56 3.90 28.11 -7.28
CA GLN A 56 3.26 27.10 -8.12
C GLN A 56 2.03 26.49 -7.44
N ALA A 57 2.11 26.24 -6.12
CA ALA A 57 0.98 25.75 -5.35
C ALA A 57 -0.20 26.71 -5.32
N ALA A 58 0.05 28.02 -5.30
CA ALA A 58 -1.00 29.03 -5.39
C ALA A 58 -1.69 28.99 -6.76
N GLU A 59 -0.93 28.95 -7.87
CA GLU A 59 -1.49 28.80 -9.21
C GLU A 59 -2.33 27.52 -9.39
N LEU A 60 -1.91 26.41 -8.78
CA LEU A 60 -2.65 25.15 -8.83
C LEU A 60 -3.97 25.23 -8.06
N LYS A 61 -3.98 25.92 -6.91
CA LYS A 61 -5.21 26.19 -6.15
C LYS A 61 -6.20 27.04 -6.95
N ASP A 62 -5.72 28.05 -7.66
CA ASP A 62 -6.55 28.91 -8.53
C ASP A 62 -7.18 28.09 -9.69
N ARG A 63 -6.54 27.00 -10.10
CA ARG A 63 -7.07 26.02 -11.07
C ARG A 63 -8.00 24.98 -10.42
N GLY A 64 -8.35 25.11 -9.14
CA GLY A 64 -9.25 24.22 -8.42
C GLY A 64 -8.59 22.93 -7.87
N TRP A 65 -7.26 22.84 -7.85
CA TRP A 65 -6.57 21.70 -7.28
C TRP A 65 -6.45 21.81 -5.75
N THR A 66 -6.62 20.70 -5.07
CA THR A 66 -6.30 20.61 -3.64
C THR A 66 -4.80 20.35 -3.50
N VAL A 67 -4.12 21.19 -2.72
CA VAL A 67 -2.65 21.12 -2.52
C VAL A 67 -2.36 21.16 -1.04
N ALA A 68 -1.53 20.24 -0.56
CA ALA A 68 -1.05 20.17 0.83
C ALA A 68 0.46 20.42 0.90
N GLU A 69 0.91 21.01 2.01
CA GLU A 69 2.32 21.19 2.31
C GLU A 69 2.87 19.92 2.97
N GLU A 70 3.96 19.37 2.43
CA GLU A 70 4.76 18.36 3.08
C GLU A 70 5.96 19.01 3.77
N ALA A 71 6.09 18.79 5.07
CA ALA A 71 7.11 19.42 5.90
C ALA A 71 8.51 19.30 5.27
N HIS A 72 9.19 20.45 5.11
CA HIS A 72 10.55 20.59 4.57
C HIS A 72 10.77 20.14 3.10
N ARG A 73 9.70 19.74 2.37
CA ARG A 73 9.82 19.25 0.98
C ARG A 73 9.08 20.09 -0.05
N GLY A 74 8.14 20.95 0.39
CA GLY A 74 7.31 21.79 -0.48
C GLY A 74 5.86 21.35 -0.54
N PHE A 75 5.19 21.63 -1.65
CA PHE A 75 3.76 21.38 -1.82
C PHE A 75 3.53 20.24 -2.80
N ARG A 76 2.48 19.45 -2.56
CA ARG A 76 2.01 18.43 -3.51
C ARG A 76 0.51 18.50 -3.72
N ARG A 77 0.07 18.15 -4.93
CA ARG A 77 -1.36 17.87 -5.16
C ARG A 77 -1.79 16.73 -4.26
N VAL A 78 -2.96 16.87 -3.64
CA VAL A 78 -3.61 15.78 -2.92
C VAL A 78 -4.94 15.42 -3.59
N VAL A 79 -5.23 14.12 -3.59
CA VAL A 79 -6.45 13.55 -4.18
C VAL A 79 -7.17 12.69 -3.15
N PRO A 80 -8.46 12.38 -3.35
CA PRO A 80 -9.18 11.41 -2.53
C PRO A 80 -8.48 10.05 -2.50
N SER A 81 -8.56 9.37 -1.34
CA SER A 81 -8.02 8.02 -1.17
C SER A 81 -9.03 7.15 -0.42
N PRO A 82 -10.11 6.69 -1.10
CA PRO A 82 -11.14 5.87 -0.51
C PRO A 82 -10.60 4.48 -0.10
N VAL A 83 -11.31 3.84 0.83
CA VAL A 83 -10.99 2.48 1.26
C VAL A 83 -11.31 1.51 0.13
N PRO A 84 -10.39 0.60 -0.25
CA PRO A 84 -10.67 -0.43 -1.24
C PRO A 84 -11.67 -1.46 -0.70
N LEU A 85 -12.65 -1.82 -1.51
CA LEU A 85 -13.67 -2.82 -1.19
C LEU A 85 -13.35 -4.18 -1.80
N ARG A 86 -12.85 -4.20 -3.03
CA ARG A 86 -12.52 -5.42 -3.76
C ARG A 86 -11.55 -5.14 -4.91
N VAL A 87 -10.58 -5.99 -5.11
CA VAL A 87 -9.78 -6.07 -6.35
C VAL A 87 -10.54 -6.96 -7.33
N LEU A 88 -10.96 -6.40 -8.48
CA LEU A 88 -11.88 -7.11 -9.38
C LEU A 88 -11.21 -8.30 -10.08
N GLU A 89 -9.92 -8.20 -10.35
CA GLU A 89 -9.12 -9.25 -10.98
C GLU A 89 -8.48 -10.23 -9.98
N ALA A 90 -8.86 -10.19 -8.69
CA ALA A 90 -8.24 -11.01 -7.65
C ALA A 90 -8.31 -12.52 -7.94
N GLU A 91 -9.42 -13.01 -8.51
CA GLU A 91 -9.55 -14.42 -8.89
C GLU A 91 -8.59 -14.81 -10.02
N VAL A 92 -8.37 -13.93 -10.99
CA VAL A 92 -7.38 -14.15 -12.07
C VAL A 92 -5.97 -14.21 -11.50
N VAL A 93 -5.63 -13.27 -10.60
CA VAL A 93 -4.34 -13.24 -9.91
C VAL A 93 -4.14 -14.53 -9.10
N HIS A 94 -5.16 -14.98 -8.38
CA HIS A 94 -5.12 -16.19 -7.58
C HIS A 94 -4.83 -17.45 -8.44
N ARG A 95 -5.54 -17.63 -9.55
CA ARG A 95 -5.31 -18.74 -10.48
C ARG A 95 -3.89 -18.75 -11.06
N LEU A 96 -3.40 -17.57 -11.50
CA LEU A 96 -2.03 -17.44 -11.98
C LEU A 96 -1.00 -17.78 -10.90
N PHE A 97 -1.27 -17.37 -9.66
CA PHE A 97 -0.41 -17.68 -8.52
C PHE A 97 -0.37 -19.19 -8.22
N GLU A 98 -1.52 -19.89 -8.25
CA GLU A 98 -1.59 -21.34 -8.07
C GLU A 98 -0.85 -22.10 -9.16
N GLU A 99 -0.83 -21.58 -10.39
CA GLU A 99 -0.03 -22.12 -11.52
C GLU A 99 1.47 -21.79 -11.39
N GLY A 100 1.90 -21.18 -10.29
CA GLY A 100 3.31 -20.89 -10.02
C GLY A 100 3.85 -19.65 -10.74
N VAL A 101 2.98 -18.82 -11.29
CA VAL A 101 3.36 -17.56 -11.95
C VAL A 101 3.68 -16.49 -10.89
N VAL A 102 4.77 -15.74 -11.11
CA VAL A 102 5.05 -14.51 -10.34
C VAL A 102 4.18 -13.39 -10.90
N VAL A 103 3.24 -12.88 -10.11
CA VAL A 103 2.26 -11.90 -10.58
C VAL A 103 2.53 -10.52 -9.98
N VAL A 104 2.71 -9.51 -10.84
CA VAL A 104 2.72 -8.10 -10.45
C VAL A 104 1.27 -7.59 -10.56
N ALA A 105 0.66 -7.25 -9.43
CA ALA A 105 -0.72 -6.81 -9.34
C ALA A 105 -0.87 -5.61 -8.39
N VAL A 106 -2.01 -4.96 -8.39
CA VAL A 106 -2.39 -3.79 -7.56
C VAL A 106 -1.34 -2.67 -7.53
N GLY A 107 -0.57 -2.53 -8.61
CA GLY A 107 0.43 -1.46 -8.75
C GLY A 107 -0.21 -0.08 -8.56
N GLY A 108 0.30 0.71 -7.59
CA GLY A 108 -0.26 2.01 -7.22
C GLY A 108 -1.66 1.95 -6.59
N GLY A 109 -2.12 0.78 -6.11
CA GLY A 109 -3.46 0.57 -5.53
C GLY A 109 -4.52 0.09 -6.51
N GLY A 110 -4.17 -0.06 -7.81
CA GLY A 110 -5.10 -0.40 -8.89
C GLY A 110 -5.88 0.80 -9.43
N VAL A 111 -6.63 0.58 -10.52
CA VAL A 111 -7.48 1.61 -11.12
C VAL A 111 -8.79 1.73 -10.30
N PRO A 112 -9.07 2.88 -9.66
CA PRO A 112 -10.27 3.02 -8.85
C PRO A 112 -11.51 3.08 -9.71
N VAL A 113 -12.50 2.24 -9.38
CA VAL A 113 -13.81 2.18 -10.01
C VAL A 113 -14.90 2.11 -8.95
N SER A 114 -16.08 2.61 -9.26
CA SER A 114 -17.28 2.48 -8.43
C SER A 114 -18.44 1.91 -9.24
N LEU A 115 -19.48 1.45 -8.55
CA LEU A 115 -20.72 1.06 -9.19
C LEU A 115 -21.61 2.30 -9.38
N ALA A 116 -22.08 2.50 -10.61
CA ALA A 116 -23.19 3.40 -10.91
C ALA A 116 -24.51 2.78 -10.44
N ASP A 117 -25.59 3.57 -10.46
CA ASP A 117 -26.90 3.12 -9.98
C ASP A 117 -27.51 2.01 -10.85
N ASP A 118 -27.10 1.92 -12.12
CA ASP A 118 -27.45 0.84 -13.06
C ASP A 118 -26.57 -0.41 -12.94
N GLY A 119 -25.61 -0.45 -11.99
CA GLY A 119 -24.67 -1.54 -11.78
C GLY A 119 -23.46 -1.54 -12.70
N THR A 120 -23.30 -0.55 -13.58
CA THR A 120 -22.11 -0.44 -14.42
C THR A 120 -20.90 0.08 -13.63
N LEU A 121 -19.70 -0.35 -14.06
CA LEU A 121 -18.44 0.15 -13.48
C LEU A 121 -18.05 1.47 -14.13
N VAL A 122 -17.81 2.48 -13.32
CA VAL A 122 -17.33 3.80 -13.74
C VAL A 122 -16.03 4.14 -13.06
N GLY A 123 -15.12 4.81 -13.79
CA GLY A 123 -13.87 5.31 -13.23
C GLY A 123 -14.11 6.40 -12.19
N VAL A 124 -13.27 6.43 -11.15
CA VAL A 124 -13.35 7.41 -10.06
C VAL A 124 -12.06 8.21 -10.02
N GLU A 125 -12.17 9.54 -9.88
CA GLU A 125 -11.00 10.40 -9.72
C GLU A 125 -10.48 10.32 -8.28
N ALA A 126 -9.67 9.30 -8.02
CA ALA A 126 -9.09 8.98 -6.72
C ALA A 126 -7.79 8.20 -6.90
N VAL A 127 -7.06 8.00 -5.82
CA VAL A 127 -5.92 7.07 -5.76
C VAL A 127 -6.12 6.14 -4.57
N VAL A 128 -6.29 4.86 -4.83
CA VAL A 128 -6.37 3.85 -3.76
C VAL A 128 -5.00 3.67 -3.13
N ASP A 129 -4.96 3.53 -1.82
CA ASP A 129 -3.71 3.21 -1.12
C ASP A 129 -3.23 1.81 -1.49
N LYS A 130 -1.94 1.71 -1.90
CA LYS A 130 -1.35 0.45 -2.36
C LYS A 130 -1.25 -0.61 -1.25
N ASP A 131 -1.02 -0.18 -0.01
CA ASP A 131 -0.83 -1.10 1.12
C ASP A 131 -2.18 -1.73 1.50
N LEU A 132 -3.26 -0.93 1.51
CA LEU A 132 -4.63 -1.42 1.71
C LEU A 132 -5.10 -2.34 0.57
N ALA A 133 -4.82 -1.97 -0.70
CA ALA A 133 -5.19 -2.80 -1.84
C ALA A 133 -4.41 -4.13 -1.87
N SER A 134 -3.12 -4.11 -1.50
CA SER A 134 -2.30 -5.31 -1.39
C SER A 134 -2.78 -6.23 -0.27
N SER A 135 -3.13 -5.67 0.89
CA SER A 135 -3.73 -6.42 1.99
C SER A 135 -5.04 -7.11 1.58
N LEU A 136 -5.90 -6.39 0.88
CA LEU A 136 -7.17 -6.93 0.39
C LEU A 136 -6.96 -8.07 -0.62
N LEU A 137 -6.02 -7.90 -1.57
CA LEU A 137 -5.64 -8.94 -2.51
C LEU A 137 -5.05 -10.15 -1.78
N ALA A 138 -4.13 -9.93 -0.84
CA ALA A 138 -3.47 -10.98 -0.06
C ALA A 138 -4.50 -11.86 0.69
N VAL A 139 -5.50 -11.25 1.32
CA VAL A 139 -6.62 -11.98 1.94
C VAL A 139 -7.37 -12.83 0.91
N THR A 140 -7.68 -12.25 -0.25
CA THR A 140 -8.48 -12.93 -1.29
C THR A 140 -7.76 -14.13 -1.89
N ILE A 141 -6.44 -14.05 -2.06
CA ILE A 141 -5.63 -15.17 -2.62
C ILE A 141 -5.13 -16.15 -1.55
N GLY A 142 -5.51 -15.96 -0.28
CA GLY A 142 -5.09 -16.82 0.82
C GLY A 142 -3.60 -16.75 1.15
N ALA A 143 -2.97 -15.61 0.95
CA ALA A 143 -1.57 -15.41 1.32
C ALA A 143 -1.37 -15.60 2.83
N GLU A 144 -0.28 -16.25 3.23
CA GLU A 144 0.05 -16.45 4.65
C GLU A 144 0.76 -15.24 5.26
N LYS A 145 1.57 -14.55 4.45
CA LYS A 145 2.43 -13.44 4.90
C LYS A 145 2.41 -12.27 3.92
N ILE A 146 2.61 -11.07 4.45
CA ILE A 146 2.93 -9.86 3.68
C ILE A 146 4.31 -9.38 4.11
N LEU A 147 5.18 -9.11 3.13
CA LEU A 147 6.43 -8.38 3.32
C LEU A 147 6.26 -6.98 2.74
N ASP A 148 6.19 -5.99 3.62
CA ASP A 148 6.05 -4.58 3.26
C ASP A 148 7.41 -3.88 3.31
N LEU A 149 7.89 -3.45 2.15
CA LEU A 149 9.18 -2.79 2.02
C LEU A 149 9.01 -1.26 2.04
N THR A 150 9.73 -0.62 2.96
CA THR A 150 9.68 0.82 3.21
C THR A 150 11.10 1.38 3.44
N ASP A 151 11.20 2.65 3.82
CA ASP A 151 12.45 3.38 4.04
C ASP A 151 13.00 3.28 5.48
N VAL A 152 12.35 2.53 6.36
CA VAL A 152 12.78 2.29 7.73
C VAL A 152 12.81 0.80 8.05
N GLU A 153 13.84 0.35 8.79
CA GLU A 153 13.96 -1.05 9.17
C GLU A 153 12.87 -1.46 10.17
N HIS A 154 12.55 -0.58 11.12
CA HIS A 154 11.55 -0.86 12.14
C HIS A 154 10.45 0.19 12.17
N VAL A 155 9.23 -0.23 12.45
CA VAL A 155 8.18 0.66 12.95
C VAL A 155 8.61 1.23 14.30
N LYS A 156 8.30 2.51 14.55
CA LYS A 156 8.76 3.20 15.74
C LYS A 156 7.62 3.88 16.47
N LEU A 157 7.68 3.88 17.81
CA LEU A 157 6.90 4.80 18.61
C LEU A 157 7.67 6.11 18.79
N HIS A 158 6.91 7.21 18.94
CA HIS A 158 7.45 8.56 19.17
C HIS A 158 8.51 8.98 18.14
N PHE A 159 8.27 8.61 16.88
CA PHE A 159 9.19 8.88 15.76
C PHE A 159 9.65 10.34 15.74
N GLY A 160 10.99 10.54 15.63
CA GLY A 160 11.60 11.87 15.60
C GLY A 160 11.68 12.58 16.96
N SER A 161 11.36 11.91 18.07
CA SER A 161 11.47 12.44 19.43
C SER A 161 12.60 11.81 20.22
N PRO A 162 13.06 12.42 21.34
CA PRO A 162 14.05 11.81 22.23
C PRO A 162 13.62 10.48 22.87
N SER A 163 12.32 10.18 22.87
CA SER A 163 11.73 8.93 23.38
C SER A 163 11.46 7.90 22.27
N GLU A 164 12.01 8.12 21.07
CA GLU A 164 11.87 7.19 19.95
C GLU A 164 12.35 5.79 20.32
N ARG A 165 11.54 4.79 19.98
CA ARG A 165 11.93 3.38 20.17
C ARG A 165 11.43 2.50 19.04
N ASN A 166 12.22 1.54 18.64
CA ASN A 166 11.84 0.52 17.67
C ASN A 166 10.82 -0.45 18.27
N LEU A 167 9.93 -0.93 17.40
CA LEU A 167 8.97 -1.99 17.71
C LEU A 167 9.34 -3.24 16.90
N PRO A 168 10.09 -4.19 17.48
CA PRO A 168 10.47 -5.40 16.74
C PRO A 168 9.29 -6.34 16.50
N ALA A 169 8.30 -6.31 17.38
CA ALA A 169 7.07 -7.09 17.24
C ALA A 169 5.86 -6.30 17.74
N LEU A 170 4.69 -6.60 17.18
CA LEU A 170 3.39 -6.02 17.54
C LEU A 170 2.30 -7.08 17.39
N SER A 171 1.37 -7.14 18.34
CA SER A 171 0.09 -7.79 18.15
C SER A 171 -0.89 -6.86 17.43
N VAL A 172 -1.99 -7.41 16.88
CA VAL A 172 -3.07 -6.62 16.28
C VAL A 172 -3.65 -5.63 17.29
N SER A 173 -3.87 -6.06 18.54
CA SER A 173 -4.39 -5.19 19.60
C SER A 173 -3.46 -4.03 19.92
N GLU A 174 -2.15 -4.25 20.00
CA GLU A 174 -1.15 -3.20 20.18
C GLU A 174 -1.10 -2.24 18.99
N ALA A 175 -1.11 -2.78 17.77
CA ALA A 175 -1.12 -1.99 16.55
C ALA A 175 -2.33 -1.06 16.48
N LYS A 176 -3.54 -1.55 16.81
CA LYS A 176 -4.77 -0.76 16.90
C LYS A 176 -4.67 0.33 17.95
N ARG A 177 -4.18 0.00 19.13
CA ARG A 177 -4.01 0.96 20.22
C ARG A 177 -3.08 2.10 19.81
N TYR A 178 -1.89 1.79 19.29
CA TYR A 178 -0.91 2.79 18.86
C TYR A 178 -1.39 3.63 17.68
N LEU A 179 -2.18 3.02 16.77
CA LEU A 179 -2.81 3.75 15.67
C LEU A 179 -3.83 4.76 16.20
N ALA A 180 -4.67 4.36 17.16
CA ALA A 180 -5.66 5.23 17.78
C ALA A 180 -5.04 6.36 18.63
N GLU A 181 -3.88 6.10 19.25
CA GLU A 181 -3.06 7.07 19.99
C GLU A 181 -2.32 8.04 19.05
N GLY A 182 -2.36 7.83 17.72
CA GLY A 182 -1.74 8.72 16.73
C GLY A 182 -0.23 8.58 16.59
N HIS A 183 0.35 7.46 16.99
CA HIS A 183 1.80 7.22 16.89
C HIS A 183 2.30 7.09 15.45
N PHE A 184 1.43 6.73 14.51
CA PHE A 184 1.82 6.48 13.13
C PHE A 184 1.34 7.59 12.18
N ALA A 185 2.25 8.10 11.38
CA ALA A 185 1.97 9.20 10.45
C ALA A 185 0.87 8.82 9.44
N PRO A 186 -0.22 9.62 9.32
CA PRO A 186 -1.39 9.28 8.50
C PRO A 186 -1.09 9.10 7.00
N GLY A 187 -0.03 9.71 6.49
CA GLY A 187 0.34 9.66 5.06
C GLY A 187 1.36 8.58 4.68
N SER A 188 1.92 7.87 5.67
CA SER A 188 3.01 6.91 5.42
C SER A 188 2.85 5.63 6.24
N MET A 189 3.24 5.61 7.51
CA MET A 189 3.21 4.41 8.35
C MET A 189 1.78 4.02 8.75
N GLY A 190 0.87 4.98 8.97
CA GLY A 190 -0.53 4.71 9.34
C GLY A 190 -1.22 3.73 8.39
N PRO A 191 -1.26 3.97 7.05
CA PRO A 191 -1.84 3.06 6.08
C PRO A 191 -1.22 1.66 6.07
N LYS A 192 0.09 1.53 6.34
CA LYS A 192 0.76 0.22 6.43
C LYS A 192 0.28 -0.57 7.64
N ILE A 193 0.14 0.08 8.79
CA ILE A 193 -0.40 -0.54 10.00
C ILE A 193 -1.88 -0.88 9.81
N GLU A 194 -2.69 0.00 9.19
CA GLU A 194 -4.09 -0.32 8.84
C GLU A 194 -4.17 -1.56 7.93
N ALA A 195 -3.32 -1.63 6.91
CA ALA A 195 -3.26 -2.76 5.99
C ALA A 195 -2.83 -4.06 6.69
N ALA A 196 -1.86 -3.98 7.59
CA ALA A 196 -1.41 -5.11 8.39
C ALA A 196 -2.53 -5.64 9.30
N ILE A 197 -3.21 -4.75 10.03
CA ILE A 197 -4.36 -5.11 10.87
C ILE A 197 -5.44 -5.79 10.03
N HIS A 198 -5.81 -5.19 8.88
CA HIS A 198 -6.83 -5.75 7.99
C HIS A 198 -6.49 -7.16 7.53
N PHE A 199 -5.23 -7.43 7.17
CA PHE A 199 -4.77 -8.73 6.71
C PHE A 199 -4.79 -9.78 7.84
N LEU A 200 -4.25 -9.44 9.01
CA LEU A 200 -4.13 -10.35 10.15
C LEU A 200 -5.49 -10.74 10.73
N GLU A 201 -6.44 -9.80 10.80
CA GLU A 201 -7.81 -10.08 11.26
C GLU A 201 -8.62 -10.98 10.32
N ARG A 202 -8.14 -11.15 9.06
CA ARG A 202 -8.80 -11.96 8.02
C ARG A 202 -8.06 -13.26 7.70
N GLY A 203 -7.23 -13.72 8.61
CA GLY A 203 -6.58 -15.03 8.51
C GLY A 203 -5.12 -15.00 8.06
N GLY A 204 -4.55 -13.83 7.81
CA GLY A 204 -3.11 -13.68 7.64
C GLY A 204 -2.34 -14.10 8.88
N ARG A 205 -1.14 -14.63 8.70
CA ARG A 205 -0.32 -15.14 9.81
C ARG A 205 0.71 -14.14 10.30
N GLU A 206 1.26 -13.35 9.38
CA GLU A 206 2.35 -12.43 9.69
C GLU A 206 2.43 -11.29 8.67
N VAL A 207 2.70 -10.08 9.15
CA VAL A 207 3.13 -8.96 8.31
C VAL A 207 4.50 -8.50 8.78
N ILE A 208 5.44 -8.39 7.85
CA ILE A 208 6.80 -7.93 8.10
C ILE A 208 6.96 -6.56 7.44
N ILE A 209 7.38 -5.56 8.20
CA ILE A 209 7.70 -4.21 7.70
C ILE A 209 9.18 -3.97 7.88
N THR A 210 9.89 -3.71 6.78
CA THR A 210 11.35 -3.53 6.79
C THR A 210 11.86 -2.78 5.55
N THR A 211 13.18 -2.59 5.45
CA THR A 211 13.79 -2.04 4.23
C THR A 211 14.10 -3.12 3.20
N PRO A 212 14.27 -2.75 1.90
CA PRO A 212 14.68 -3.70 0.87
C PRO A 212 15.97 -4.47 1.19
N GLU A 213 16.94 -3.79 1.79
CA GLU A 213 18.24 -4.36 2.15
C GLU A 213 18.13 -5.44 3.25
N LYS A 214 17.11 -5.30 4.11
CA LYS A 214 16.85 -6.21 5.22
C LYS A 214 15.77 -7.26 4.94
N ALA A 215 15.21 -7.27 3.74
CA ALA A 215 14.09 -8.13 3.38
C ALA A 215 14.32 -9.62 3.69
N LEU A 216 15.48 -10.17 3.29
CA LEU A 216 15.80 -11.58 3.51
C LEU A 216 16.08 -11.90 4.98
N ASP A 217 16.81 -11.04 5.67
CA ASP A 217 17.10 -11.16 7.10
C ASP A 217 15.78 -11.18 7.88
N SER A 218 14.91 -10.19 7.62
CA SER A 218 13.61 -10.06 8.29
C SER A 218 12.69 -11.24 7.97
N PHE A 219 12.66 -11.72 6.72
CA PHE A 219 11.88 -12.90 6.35
C PHE A 219 12.33 -14.16 7.08
N SER A 220 13.60 -14.21 7.48
CA SER A 220 14.19 -15.28 8.32
C SER A 220 14.04 -15.02 9.82
N GLY A 221 13.32 -13.98 10.24
CA GLY A 221 13.08 -13.61 11.64
C GLY A 221 14.18 -12.74 12.26
N GLN A 222 15.04 -12.14 11.46
CA GLN A 222 16.16 -11.29 11.93
C GLN A 222 15.95 -9.83 11.47
N GLY A 223 15.58 -8.96 12.39
CA GLY A 223 15.29 -7.55 12.08
C GLY A 223 13.89 -7.31 11.53
N GLY A 224 13.59 -6.06 11.21
CA GLY A 224 12.25 -5.64 10.81
C GLY A 224 11.25 -5.57 11.97
N THR A 225 10.04 -5.13 11.65
CA THR A 225 8.91 -5.20 12.57
C THR A 225 7.96 -6.30 12.11
N HIS A 226 7.67 -7.23 13.00
CA HIS A 226 6.76 -8.35 12.78
C HIS A 226 5.43 -8.10 13.45
N LEU A 227 4.33 -8.14 12.70
CA LEU A 227 2.99 -8.06 13.25
C LEU A 227 2.32 -9.43 13.17
N TYR A 228 1.63 -9.80 14.26
CA TYR A 228 0.96 -11.08 14.42
C TYR A 228 -0.50 -10.92 14.85
N PRO A 229 -1.37 -11.89 14.57
CA PRO A 229 -2.68 -11.97 15.20
C PRO A 229 -2.55 -11.95 16.72
N ASP A 230 -3.62 -11.54 17.40
CA ASP A 230 -3.71 -11.75 18.86
C ASP A 230 -3.76 -13.25 19.18
N ALA A 231 -3.20 -13.65 20.32
CA ALA A 231 -3.17 -15.05 20.77
C ALA A 231 -4.55 -15.54 21.18
#